data_bf6eb4704891a652386d9ffbd2696659
#
_entry.id   bf6eb4704891a652386d9ffbd2696659
#
_cell.length_a   1.000
_cell.length_b   1.000
_cell.length_c   1.000
_cell.angle_alpha   90.00
_cell.angle_beta   90.00
_cell.angle_gamma   90.00
#
_symmetry.space_group_name_H-M   'P 1'
#
loop_
_entity.id
_entity.type
_entity.pdbx_description
1 polymer ?
#
loop_
_entity_poly.entity_id
_entity_poly.type
_entity_poly.pdbx_seq_one_letter_code
_entity_poly.pdbx_strand_id
1 'polypeptide(L)'
;MKTTQAQAHDALVKARAHLVVRHPFFGCLALRLDLVESDAAGTMATDGKAIYYNSAFVLTLTLKELASVIAHEVLHVACKHHTRRGNRDPRQFNIAADYAINGILVKAGLFNLPDGGLYDPQYVDWGAERI
;
A
#
# COMPACT_ATOMS: atom_id res chain seq x y z
N MET A 1 -1.70 23.19 -18.57
CA MET A 1 -0.96 22.81 -17.36
C MET A 1 -1.88 21.98 -16.47
N LYS A 2 -1.41 20.81 -16.04
CA LYS A 2 -2.22 19.95 -15.17
C LYS A 2 -2.21 20.44 -13.72
N THR A 3 -3.33 20.27 -13.03
CA THR A 3 -3.41 20.53 -11.59
C THR A 3 -2.59 19.52 -10.81
N THR A 4 -2.30 19.82 -9.54
CA THR A 4 -1.62 18.89 -8.64
C THR A 4 -2.39 17.57 -8.53
N GLN A 5 -3.73 17.64 -8.42
CA GLN A 5 -4.58 16.46 -8.36
C GLN A 5 -4.47 15.61 -9.64
N ALA A 6 -4.48 16.25 -10.80
CA ALA A 6 -4.37 15.55 -12.08
C ALA A 6 -3.00 14.88 -12.23
N GLN A 7 -1.94 15.56 -11.82
CA GLN A 7 -0.58 15.01 -11.85
C GLN A 7 -0.45 13.81 -10.94
N ALA A 8 -1.00 13.89 -9.72
CA ALA A 8 -0.96 12.79 -8.76
C ALA A 8 -1.76 11.58 -9.27
N HIS A 9 -2.95 11.82 -9.82
CA HIS A 9 -3.76 10.76 -10.41
C HIS A 9 -3.03 10.08 -11.57
N ASP A 10 -2.40 10.83 -12.45
CA ASP A 10 -1.61 10.27 -13.56
C ASP A 10 -0.46 9.41 -13.03
N ALA A 11 0.23 9.86 -11.98
CA ALA A 11 1.32 9.09 -11.37
C ALA A 11 0.81 7.77 -10.81
N LEU A 12 -0.34 7.78 -10.13
CA LEU A 12 -0.96 6.57 -9.60
C LEU A 12 -1.37 5.60 -10.70
N VAL A 13 -1.94 6.10 -11.80
CA VAL A 13 -2.31 5.28 -12.94
C VAL A 13 -1.08 4.61 -13.55
N LYS A 14 0.02 5.35 -13.70
CA LYS A 14 1.28 4.79 -14.21
C LYS A 14 1.87 3.74 -13.27
N ALA A 15 1.85 3.98 -11.98
CA ALA A 15 2.36 3.03 -10.99
C ALA A 15 1.52 1.75 -10.98
N ARG A 16 0.21 1.89 -11.08
CA ARG A 16 -0.72 0.75 -11.15
C ARG A 16 -0.49 -0.07 -12.43
N ALA A 17 -0.28 0.60 -13.56
CA ALA A 17 0.05 -0.06 -14.83
C ALA A 17 1.39 -0.80 -14.73
N HIS A 18 2.39 -0.20 -14.07
CA HIS A 18 3.67 -0.86 -13.80
C HIS A 18 3.48 -2.16 -13.03
N LEU A 19 2.62 -2.16 -12.02
CA LEU A 19 2.31 -3.38 -11.26
C LEU A 19 1.62 -4.43 -12.13
N VAL A 20 0.69 -4.04 -12.99
CA VAL A 20 0.00 -4.99 -13.88
C VAL A 20 1.01 -5.70 -14.79
N VAL A 21 1.99 -4.97 -15.32
CA VAL A 21 2.98 -5.52 -16.23
C VAL A 21 4.04 -6.36 -15.50
N ARG A 22 4.56 -5.86 -14.38
CA ARG A 22 5.70 -6.45 -13.68
C ARG A 22 5.32 -7.41 -12.56
N HIS A 23 4.17 -7.17 -11.93
CA HIS A 23 3.69 -7.95 -10.78
C HIS A 23 2.18 -8.13 -10.90
N PRO A 24 1.71 -8.99 -11.84
CA PRO A 24 0.29 -9.08 -12.21
C PRO A 24 -0.66 -9.34 -11.03
N PHE A 25 -0.23 -10.13 -10.05
CA PHE A 25 -1.05 -10.39 -8.87
C PHE A 25 -1.45 -9.09 -8.16
N PHE A 26 -0.45 -8.25 -7.87
CA PHE A 26 -0.69 -6.97 -7.20
C PHE A 26 -1.43 -5.98 -8.10
N GLY A 27 -1.08 -5.96 -9.38
CA GLY A 27 -1.72 -5.07 -10.34
C GLY A 27 -3.19 -5.38 -10.53
N CYS A 28 -3.55 -6.65 -10.65
CA CYS A 28 -4.96 -7.05 -10.80
C CYS A 28 -5.77 -6.68 -9.56
N LEU A 29 -5.22 -6.86 -8.37
CA LEU A 29 -5.91 -6.45 -7.14
C LEU A 29 -6.04 -4.92 -7.06
N ALA A 30 -5.01 -4.19 -7.46
CA ALA A 30 -5.04 -2.72 -7.44
C ALA A 30 -6.12 -2.16 -8.36
N LEU A 31 -6.37 -2.81 -9.50
CA LEU A 31 -7.40 -2.38 -10.44
C LEU A 31 -8.82 -2.47 -9.89
N ARG A 32 -9.02 -3.26 -8.83
CA ARG A 32 -10.33 -3.41 -8.18
C ARG A 32 -10.65 -2.30 -7.19
N LEU A 33 -9.66 -1.48 -6.86
CA LEU A 33 -9.81 -0.43 -5.87
C LEU A 33 -9.95 0.92 -6.56
N ASP A 34 -10.90 1.73 -6.12
CA ASP A 34 -11.07 3.09 -6.60
C ASP A 34 -9.92 3.96 -6.06
N LEU A 35 -9.49 4.93 -6.84
CA LEU A 35 -8.51 5.92 -6.40
C LEU A 35 -9.26 7.19 -5.99
N VAL A 36 -9.21 7.55 -4.72
CA VAL A 36 -9.95 8.69 -4.17
C VAL A 36 -8.98 9.65 -3.49
N GLU A 37 -8.95 10.89 -3.97
CA GLU A 37 -8.15 11.92 -3.32
C GLU A 37 -8.75 12.28 -1.97
N SER A 38 -7.91 12.37 -0.94
CA SER A 38 -8.33 12.77 0.39
C SER A 38 -7.18 13.43 1.14
N ASP A 39 -7.33 14.70 1.47
CA ASP A 39 -6.33 15.40 2.30
C ASP A 39 -6.28 14.83 3.71
N ALA A 40 -7.39 14.26 4.18
CA ALA A 40 -7.47 13.67 5.52
C ALA A 40 -6.58 12.42 5.66
N ALA A 41 -6.24 11.76 4.54
CA ALA A 41 -5.39 10.56 4.59
C ALA A 41 -3.95 10.89 5.02
N GLY A 42 -3.48 12.12 4.83
CA GLY A 42 -2.10 12.49 5.12
C GLY A 42 -1.09 11.88 4.16
N THR A 43 -1.14 10.59 3.97
CA THR A 43 -0.31 9.84 3.04
C THR A 43 -1.19 9.01 2.11
N MET A 44 -1.31 7.73 2.37
CA MET A 44 -2.17 6.82 1.61
C MET A 44 -2.80 5.81 2.58
N ALA A 45 -4.05 5.45 2.35
CA ALA A 45 -4.79 4.53 3.20
C ALA A 45 -5.82 3.76 2.39
N THR A 46 -6.36 2.68 2.95
CA THR A 46 -7.41 1.91 2.30
C THR A 46 -8.47 1.47 3.30
N ASP A 47 -9.71 1.36 2.82
CA ASP A 47 -10.84 0.82 3.59
C ASP A 47 -11.35 -0.52 3.03
N GLY A 48 -10.64 -1.09 2.07
CA GLY A 48 -11.04 -2.32 1.40
C GLY A 48 -11.79 -2.10 0.09
N LYS A 49 -12.26 -0.88 -0.19
CA LYS A 49 -12.99 -0.54 -1.42
C LYS A 49 -12.23 0.45 -2.28
N ALA A 50 -11.48 1.34 -1.66
CA ALA A 50 -10.76 2.40 -2.34
C ALA A 50 -9.39 2.60 -1.72
N ILE A 51 -8.50 3.19 -2.49
CA ILE A 51 -7.23 3.73 -2.01
C ILE A 51 -7.44 5.24 -1.90
N TYR A 52 -7.31 5.76 -0.67
CA TYR A 52 -7.37 7.19 -0.39
C TYR A 52 -5.95 7.74 -0.40
N TYR A 53 -5.73 8.84 -1.10
CA TYR A 53 -4.38 9.38 -1.26
C TYR A 53 -4.34 10.90 -1.10
N ASN A 54 -3.23 11.38 -0.56
CA ASN A 54 -2.91 12.80 -0.52
C ASN A 54 -2.06 13.12 -1.76
N SER A 55 -2.53 14.06 -2.59
CA SER A 55 -1.85 14.38 -3.86
C SER A 55 -0.42 14.87 -3.65
N ALA A 56 -0.19 15.71 -2.64
CA ALA A 56 1.15 16.23 -2.37
C ALA A 56 2.11 15.10 -1.99
N PHE A 57 1.66 14.15 -1.18
CA PHE A 57 2.45 12.98 -0.81
C PHE A 57 2.82 12.14 -2.04
N VAL A 58 1.82 11.84 -2.90
CA VAL A 58 2.03 11.05 -4.10
C VAL A 58 3.11 11.66 -4.99
N LEU A 59 3.11 12.97 -5.15
CA LEU A 59 4.07 13.66 -6.01
C LEU A 59 5.49 13.71 -5.45
N THR A 60 5.69 13.34 -4.18
CA THR A 60 7.04 13.23 -3.60
C THR A 60 7.70 11.90 -3.93
N LEU A 61 6.97 10.93 -4.47
CA LEU A 61 7.45 9.55 -4.64
C LEU A 61 7.91 9.28 -6.07
N THR A 62 8.96 8.44 -6.19
CA THR A 62 9.34 7.88 -7.49
C THR A 62 8.31 6.84 -7.93
N LEU A 63 8.37 6.44 -9.21
CA LEU A 63 7.48 5.39 -9.72
C LEU A 63 7.61 4.09 -8.90
N LYS A 64 8.83 3.69 -8.57
CA LYS A 64 9.06 2.46 -7.79
C LYS A 64 8.54 2.57 -6.37
N GLU A 65 8.75 3.71 -5.72
CA GLU A 65 8.22 3.95 -4.38
C GLU A 65 6.69 3.93 -4.39
N LEU A 66 6.08 4.59 -5.37
CA LEU A 66 4.63 4.65 -5.48
C LEU A 66 4.03 3.26 -5.75
N ALA A 67 4.65 2.48 -6.63
CA ALA A 67 4.22 1.09 -6.87
C ALA A 67 4.32 0.25 -5.60
N SER A 68 5.38 0.43 -4.81
CA SER A 68 5.54 -0.26 -3.53
C SER A 68 4.44 0.11 -2.53
N VAL A 69 4.12 1.40 -2.43
CA VAL A 69 3.05 1.87 -1.53
C VAL A 69 1.69 1.31 -1.95
N ILE A 70 1.39 1.33 -3.26
CA ILE A 70 0.15 0.75 -3.77
C ILE A 70 0.08 -0.74 -3.45
N ALA A 71 1.16 -1.49 -3.67
CA ALA A 71 1.21 -2.91 -3.36
C ALA A 71 1.02 -3.16 -1.86
N HIS A 72 1.58 -2.31 -1.00
CA HIS A 72 1.39 -2.37 0.45
C HIS A 72 -0.10 -2.24 0.81
N GLU A 73 -0.78 -1.25 0.26
CA GLU A 73 -2.21 -1.04 0.53
C GLU A 73 -3.06 -2.17 -0.02
N VAL A 74 -2.75 -2.66 -1.22
CA VAL A 74 -3.43 -3.81 -1.82
C VAL A 74 -3.33 -5.04 -0.93
N LEU A 75 -2.17 -5.28 -0.31
CA LEU A 75 -2.00 -6.42 0.58
C LEU A 75 -2.79 -6.28 1.87
N HIS A 76 -2.96 -5.07 2.40
CA HIS A 76 -3.85 -4.89 3.54
C HIS A 76 -5.28 -5.35 3.20
N VAL A 77 -5.74 -5.05 1.98
CA VAL A 77 -7.06 -5.49 1.52
C VAL A 77 -7.09 -6.99 1.29
N ALA A 78 -6.10 -7.54 0.58
CA ALA A 78 -6.03 -8.96 0.25
C ALA A 78 -5.94 -9.83 1.50
N CYS A 79 -5.20 -9.38 2.52
CA CYS A 79 -5.09 -10.08 3.80
C CYS A 79 -6.26 -9.77 4.73
N LYS A 80 -7.15 -8.88 4.35
CA LYS A 80 -8.35 -8.46 5.12
C LYS A 80 -7.98 -7.95 6.51
N HIS A 81 -6.86 -7.25 6.64
CA HIS A 81 -6.40 -6.72 7.93
C HIS A 81 -7.42 -5.79 8.57
N HIS A 82 -8.20 -5.06 7.77
CA HIS A 82 -9.26 -4.18 8.25
C HIS A 82 -10.39 -4.93 8.99
N THR A 83 -10.52 -6.26 8.80
CA THR A 83 -11.53 -7.08 9.44
C THR A 83 -10.96 -8.11 10.43
N ARG A 84 -9.64 -8.32 10.44
CA ARG A 84 -8.99 -9.38 11.23
C ARG A 84 -8.58 -8.95 12.63
N ARG A 85 -8.66 -7.67 12.92
CA ARG A 85 -8.20 -7.13 14.20
C ARG A 85 -8.91 -7.74 15.40
N GLY A 86 -10.23 -7.94 15.33
CA GLY A 86 -11.03 -8.39 16.45
C GLY A 86 -10.95 -7.42 17.62
N ASN A 87 -10.65 -7.93 18.82
CA ASN A 87 -10.50 -7.12 20.04
C ASN A 87 -9.07 -6.64 20.29
N ARG A 88 -8.16 -6.82 19.32
CA ARG A 88 -6.77 -6.40 19.46
C ARG A 88 -6.66 -4.88 19.44
N ASP A 89 -5.62 -4.35 20.11
CA ASP A 89 -5.29 -2.94 20.05
C ASP A 89 -5.08 -2.51 18.58
N PRO A 90 -5.83 -1.51 18.08
CA PRO A 90 -5.70 -1.09 16.68
C PRO A 90 -4.28 -0.70 16.28
N ARG A 91 -3.58 0.05 17.12
CA ARG A 91 -2.22 0.50 16.82
C ARG A 91 -1.24 -0.67 16.74
N GLN A 92 -1.29 -1.56 17.71
CA GLN A 92 -0.41 -2.74 17.74
C GLN A 92 -0.71 -3.67 16.57
N PHE A 93 -1.98 -3.88 16.26
CA PHE A 93 -2.36 -4.73 15.14
C PHE A 93 -1.92 -4.13 13.80
N ASN A 94 -2.05 -2.81 13.63
CA ASN A 94 -1.59 -2.14 12.42
C ASN A 94 -0.08 -2.25 12.23
N ILE A 95 0.69 -2.12 13.32
CA ILE A 95 2.15 -2.32 13.27
C ILE A 95 2.47 -3.76 12.87
N ALA A 96 1.81 -4.74 13.46
CA ALA A 96 2.00 -6.15 13.13
C ALA A 96 1.62 -6.44 11.68
N ALA A 97 0.51 -5.86 11.20
CA ALA A 97 0.08 -6.01 9.82
C ALA A 97 1.12 -5.43 8.84
N ASP A 98 1.72 -4.28 9.17
CA ASP A 98 2.77 -3.68 8.35
C ASP A 98 4.01 -4.59 8.26
N TYR A 99 4.44 -5.18 9.38
CA TYR A 99 5.54 -6.15 9.35
C TYR A 99 5.22 -7.35 8.47
N ALA A 100 4.01 -7.89 8.58
CA ALA A 100 3.58 -9.03 7.76
C ALA A 100 3.60 -8.68 6.27
N ILE A 101 3.03 -7.54 5.90
CA ILE A 101 2.94 -7.10 4.51
C ILE A 101 4.31 -6.79 3.94
N ASN A 102 5.15 -6.07 4.69
CA ASN A 102 6.46 -5.69 4.19
C ASN A 102 7.36 -6.92 3.99
N GLY A 103 7.17 -7.96 4.80
CA GLY A 103 7.83 -9.25 4.58
C GLY A 103 7.44 -9.85 3.23
N ILE A 104 6.16 -9.79 2.87
CA ILE A 104 5.68 -10.26 1.56
C ILE A 104 6.27 -9.42 0.43
N LEU A 105 6.30 -8.10 0.59
CA LEU A 105 6.86 -7.21 -0.43
C LEU A 105 8.34 -7.46 -0.66
N VAL A 106 9.11 -7.72 0.38
CA VAL A 106 10.53 -8.05 0.26
C VAL A 106 10.71 -9.33 -0.54
N LYS A 107 9.93 -10.36 -0.25
CA LYS A 107 9.97 -11.62 -1.02
C LYS A 107 9.60 -11.44 -2.48
N ALA A 108 8.67 -10.55 -2.77
CA ALA A 108 8.21 -10.28 -4.13
C ALA A 108 9.14 -9.33 -4.90
N GLY A 109 10.16 -8.75 -4.25
CA GLY A 109 11.04 -7.78 -4.89
C GLY A 109 10.40 -6.41 -5.06
N LEU A 110 9.33 -6.12 -4.31
CA LEU A 110 8.58 -4.85 -4.41
C LEU A 110 8.84 -3.89 -3.25
N PHE A 111 9.68 -4.26 -2.27
CA PHE A 111 9.86 -3.43 -1.09
C PHE A 111 10.74 -2.23 -1.41
N ASN A 112 10.11 -1.06 -1.54
CA ASN A 112 10.78 0.22 -1.77
C ASN A 112 9.94 1.35 -1.18
N LEU A 113 9.67 1.26 0.12
CA LEU A 113 8.85 2.26 0.82
C LEU A 113 9.69 3.51 1.13
N PRO A 114 9.11 4.72 1.04
CA PRO A 114 9.87 5.97 1.13
C PRO A 114 10.61 6.15 2.46
N ASP A 115 10.06 5.65 3.57
CA ASP A 115 10.69 5.76 4.89
C ASP A 115 11.28 4.43 5.36
N GLY A 116 11.58 3.52 4.41
CA GLY A 116 12.09 2.20 4.73
C GLY A 116 11.05 1.22 5.24
N GLY A 117 9.93 1.72 5.77
CA GLY A 117 8.84 0.89 6.28
C GLY A 117 9.24 0.02 7.47
N LEU A 118 8.29 -0.72 8.01
CA LEU A 118 8.53 -1.67 9.10
C LEU A 118 8.84 -3.04 8.52
N TYR A 119 10.06 -3.49 8.69
CA TYR A 119 10.50 -4.79 8.18
C TYR A 119 11.46 -5.44 9.17
N ASP A 120 11.24 -6.71 9.46
CA ASP A 120 12.15 -7.53 10.25
C ASP A 120 12.15 -8.94 9.66
N PRO A 121 13.31 -9.48 9.26
CA PRO A 121 13.40 -10.80 8.65
C PRO A 121 12.80 -11.92 9.50
N GLN A 122 12.78 -11.78 10.82
CA GLN A 122 12.22 -12.84 11.70
C GLN A 122 10.72 -13.02 11.49
N TYR A 123 10.00 -11.98 11.00
CA TYR A 123 8.56 -12.03 10.81
C TYR A 123 8.14 -12.42 9.41
N VAL A 124 9.08 -12.71 8.52
CA VAL A 124 8.75 -13.17 7.17
C VAL A 124 7.92 -14.46 7.28
N ASP A 125 6.80 -14.52 6.54
CA ASP A 125 5.81 -15.60 6.55
C ASP A 125 4.95 -15.68 7.83
N TRP A 126 5.08 -14.75 8.76
CA TRP A 126 4.18 -14.67 9.91
C TRP A 126 2.95 -13.83 9.54
N GLY A 127 1.76 -14.29 9.94
CA GLY A 127 0.56 -13.45 9.86
C GLY A 127 0.58 -12.37 10.94
N ALA A 128 -0.22 -11.31 10.73
CA ALA A 128 -0.29 -10.21 11.68
C ALA A 128 -0.65 -10.65 13.10
N GLU A 129 -1.52 -11.65 13.23
CA GLU A 129 -1.96 -12.18 14.53
C GLU A 129 -0.82 -12.81 15.32
N ARG A 130 0.20 -13.34 14.63
CA ARG A 130 1.34 -13.98 15.27
C ARG A 130 2.40 -12.98 15.73
N ILE A 131 2.51 -11.87 15.02
CA ILE A 131 3.48 -10.84 15.33
C ILE A 131 3.03 -10.03 16.55
#